data_59be20568953a8b0732de9392d4ae8a0
#
_entry.id   59be20568953a8b0732de9392d4ae8a0
#
_cell.length_a   1.000
_cell.length_b   1.000
_cell.length_c   1.000
_cell.angle_alpha   90.00
_cell.angle_beta   90.00
_cell.angle_gamma   90.00
#
_symmetry.space_group_name_H-M   'P 1'
#
loop_
_entity.id
_entity.type
_entity.pdbx_description
1 polymer ?
#
loop_
_entity_poly.entity_id
_entity_poly.type
_entity_poly.pdbx_seq_one_letter_code
_entity_poly.pdbx_strand_id
1 'polypeptide(L)'
;MPSLTMARMPVRAFASESGAQEMTVREALNSAMEEEMHRDSKVFLLGEEIARYNGAYKVTKGLLDKFGEDRVIDTPITEQGFAGLAVGAAFAGLRPVCEFMTFNFAMQAIDQIVNSAGKTHYMSAGQVAVPVVFRGPNGAAAGVAAQHSQDYTTWYGQIPGLKVVSPYSSEDARGLLKAAIRDPNPVVCLENEILYGHSFSVSQEALSEDFLIPIGKAKIERPGKDVTIVA
;
A
#
# COMPACT_ATOMS: atom_id res chain seq x y z
N MET A 1 -29.64 31.52 8.52
CA MET A 1 -28.85 30.30 8.39
C MET A 1 -27.63 30.66 7.55
N PRO A 2 -26.40 30.54 8.03
CA PRO A 2 -25.22 30.84 7.21
C PRO A 2 -25.03 29.70 6.19
N SER A 3 -24.85 30.05 4.93
CA SER A 3 -24.54 29.12 3.84
C SER A 3 -23.18 28.46 4.08
N LEU A 4 -23.18 27.14 4.25
CA LEU A 4 -21.94 26.36 4.23
C LEU A 4 -21.34 26.44 2.81
N THR A 5 -20.35 27.29 2.65
CA THR A 5 -19.51 27.30 1.45
C THR A 5 -18.61 26.07 1.51
N MET A 6 -18.97 25.01 0.78
CA MET A 6 -18.07 23.87 0.60
C MET A 6 -16.80 24.38 -0.05
N ALA A 7 -15.67 24.22 0.65
CA ALA A 7 -14.37 24.47 0.09
C ALA A 7 -14.18 23.50 -1.10
N ARG A 8 -13.98 24.06 -2.31
CA ARG A 8 -13.64 23.26 -3.50
C ARG A 8 -12.29 22.60 -3.25
N MET A 9 -12.29 21.26 -3.19
CA MET A 9 -11.05 20.50 -3.20
C MET A 9 -10.33 20.74 -4.53
N PRO A 10 -9.00 20.91 -4.53
CA PRO A 10 -8.26 21.05 -5.78
C PRO A 10 -8.37 19.77 -6.61
N VAL A 11 -8.87 19.92 -7.83
CA VAL A 11 -8.94 18.85 -8.83
C VAL A 11 -7.55 18.66 -9.42
N ARG A 12 -6.99 17.45 -9.32
CA ARG A 12 -5.79 17.08 -10.06
C ARG A 12 -6.22 16.65 -11.47
N ALA A 13 -6.03 17.52 -12.47
CA ALA A 13 -6.21 17.17 -13.87
C ALA A 13 -4.89 16.64 -14.42
N PHE A 14 -4.89 15.45 -14.99
CA PHE A 14 -3.75 14.92 -15.73
C PHE A 14 -3.92 15.29 -17.20
N ALA A 15 -2.96 16.06 -17.71
CA ALA A 15 -2.78 16.26 -19.15
C ALA A 15 -2.02 15.04 -19.70
N SER A 16 -2.44 14.51 -20.85
CA SER A 16 -1.65 13.55 -21.61
C SER A 16 -0.43 14.28 -22.17
N GLU A 17 0.72 14.16 -21.49
CA GLU A 17 1.96 14.74 -21.98
C GLU A 17 2.68 13.79 -22.94
N SER A 18 3.23 14.37 -24.02
CA SER A 18 4.16 13.70 -24.92
C SER A 18 5.43 13.33 -24.13
N GLY A 19 5.58 12.04 -23.79
CA GLY A 19 6.70 11.52 -23.01
C GLY A 19 6.29 10.58 -21.86
N ALA A 20 5.02 10.18 -21.78
CA ALA A 20 4.57 9.21 -20.79
C ALA A 20 5.25 7.85 -21.02
N GLN A 21 5.80 7.26 -19.96
CA GLN A 21 6.35 5.91 -19.97
C GLN A 21 5.26 4.91 -19.58
N GLU A 22 5.15 3.80 -20.32
CA GLU A 22 4.28 2.70 -19.92
C GLU A 22 4.95 1.89 -18.80
N MET A 23 4.19 1.61 -17.74
CA MET A 23 4.66 0.84 -16.59
C MET A 23 3.52 -0.03 -16.07
N THR A 24 3.81 -1.29 -15.75
CA THR A 24 2.83 -2.15 -15.08
C THR A 24 2.65 -1.74 -13.62
N VAL A 25 1.47 -2.05 -13.05
CA VAL A 25 1.24 -1.83 -11.60
C VAL A 25 2.28 -2.54 -10.74
N ARG A 26 2.69 -3.76 -11.13
CA ARG A 26 3.75 -4.52 -10.46
C ARG A 26 5.09 -3.79 -10.46
N GLU A 27 5.51 -3.26 -11.60
CA GLU A 27 6.75 -2.47 -11.71
C GLU A 27 6.68 -1.18 -10.90
N ALA A 28 5.52 -0.54 -10.88
CA ALA A 28 5.28 0.67 -10.09
C ALA A 28 5.43 0.41 -8.58
N LEU A 29 4.84 -0.68 -8.08
CA LEU A 29 4.99 -1.10 -6.67
C LEU A 29 6.44 -1.46 -6.34
N ASN A 30 7.11 -2.22 -7.23
CA ASN A 30 8.50 -2.60 -7.05
C ASN A 30 9.42 -1.37 -6.96
N SER A 31 9.30 -0.46 -7.93
CA SER A 31 10.11 0.76 -7.94
C SER A 31 9.84 1.66 -6.73
N ALA A 32 8.59 1.74 -6.26
CA ALA A 32 8.25 2.48 -5.05
C ALA A 32 8.97 1.94 -3.81
N MET A 33 8.95 0.62 -3.62
CA MET A 33 9.67 -0.03 -2.51
C MET A 33 11.18 0.14 -2.63
N GLU A 34 11.73 -0.06 -3.82
CA GLU A 34 13.17 0.13 -4.07
C GLU A 34 13.65 1.52 -3.69
N GLU A 35 12.95 2.56 -4.14
CA GLU A 35 13.30 3.95 -3.82
C GLU A 35 13.19 4.26 -2.34
N GLU A 36 12.14 3.81 -1.67
CA GLU A 36 12.00 4.05 -0.23
C GLU A 36 13.03 3.27 0.60
N MET A 37 13.44 2.09 0.17
CA MET A 37 14.53 1.33 0.81
C MET A 37 15.90 1.98 0.60
N HIS A 38 16.14 2.63 -0.54
CA HIS A 38 17.34 3.44 -0.75
C HIS A 38 17.32 4.71 0.09
N ARG A 39 16.15 5.34 0.19
CA ARG A 39 15.98 6.61 0.91
C ARG A 39 16.13 6.48 2.42
N ASP A 40 15.63 5.38 3.01
CA ASP A 40 15.60 5.19 4.47
C ASP A 40 16.03 3.76 4.83
N SER A 41 17.15 3.67 5.57
CA SER A 41 17.69 2.39 6.03
C SER A 41 16.78 1.65 7.01
N LYS A 42 15.75 2.28 7.57
CA LYS A 42 14.75 1.69 8.46
C LYS A 42 13.66 0.95 7.71
N VAL A 43 13.49 1.18 6.40
CA VAL A 43 12.52 0.47 5.57
C VAL A 43 13.04 -0.93 5.27
N PHE A 44 12.26 -1.94 5.55
CA PHE A 44 12.53 -3.33 5.19
C PHE A 44 11.25 -4.07 4.83
N LEU A 45 11.38 -5.13 4.07
CA LEU A 45 10.27 -5.96 3.59
C LEU A 45 10.27 -7.29 4.32
N LEU A 46 9.09 -7.77 4.71
CA LEU A 46 8.92 -9.10 5.25
C LEU A 46 7.61 -9.72 4.77
N GLY A 47 7.61 -11.02 4.58
CA GLY A 47 6.45 -11.77 4.11
C GLY A 47 6.82 -13.14 3.55
N GLU A 48 5.81 -13.87 3.10
CA GLU A 48 5.97 -15.22 2.58
C GLU A 48 6.53 -15.17 1.14
N GLU A 49 7.66 -15.87 0.91
CA GLU A 49 8.26 -16.04 -0.41
C GLU A 49 8.63 -14.71 -1.14
N ILE A 50 8.77 -13.62 -0.40
CA ILE A 50 9.03 -12.29 -0.99
C ILE A 50 10.50 -12.08 -1.37
N ALA A 51 11.43 -12.82 -0.74
CA ALA A 51 12.86 -12.69 -0.98
C ALA A 51 13.32 -13.61 -2.12
N ARG A 52 13.58 -14.88 -1.83
CA ARG A 52 14.19 -15.82 -2.80
C ARG A 52 13.30 -16.12 -3.98
N TYR A 53 12.01 -16.25 -3.77
CA TYR A 53 11.02 -16.48 -4.84
C TYR A 53 10.57 -15.18 -5.55
N ASN A 54 10.97 -14.00 -5.05
CA ASN A 54 10.59 -12.69 -5.58
C ASN A 54 9.09 -12.36 -5.46
N GLY A 55 8.42 -12.94 -4.49
CA GLY A 55 6.97 -12.83 -4.31
C GLY A 55 6.15 -13.75 -5.22
N ALA A 56 4.96 -14.15 -4.77
CA ALA A 56 4.04 -14.97 -5.56
C ALA A 56 3.69 -14.30 -6.90
N TYR A 57 3.50 -12.99 -6.89
CA TYR A 57 3.16 -12.17 -8.06
C TYR A 57 4.35 -11.37 -8.61
N LYS A 58 5.57 -11.66 -8.13
CA LYS A 58 6.82 -11.02 -8.56
C LYS A 58 6.89 -9.52 -8.33
N VAL A 59 6.16 -9.02 -7.33
CA VAL A 59 6.19 -7.60 -6.97
C VAL A 59 7.53 -7.20 -6.35
N THR A 60 8.18 -8.10 -5.61
CA THR A 60 9.48 -7.87 -4.94
C THR A 60 10.68 -8.32 -5.75
N LYS A 61 10.49 -8.59 -7.06
CA LYS A 61 11.56 -9.11 -7.93
C LYS A 61 12.82 -8.25 -7.89
N GLY A 62 13.95 -8.91 -7.60
CA GLY A 62 15.30 -8.30 -7.60
C GLY A 62 15.64 -7.47 -6.36
N LEU A 63 14.70 -7.27 -5.42
CA LEU A 63 14.98 -6.48 -4.22
C LEU A 63 15.93 -7.19 -3.25
N LEU A 64 15.85 -8.52 -3.14
CA LEU A 64 16.80 -9.29 -2.34
C LEU A 64 18.24 -9.09 -2.81
N ASP A 65 18.48 -9.14 -4.13
CA ASP A 65 19.81 -8.97 -4.71
C ASP A 65 20.40 -7.58 -4.44
N LYS A 66 19.53 -6.56 -4.35
CA LYS A 66 19.92 -5.17 -4.11
C LYS A 66 20.16 -4.84 -2.65
N PHE A 67 19.32 -5.38 -1.74
CA PHE A 67 19.28 -4.96 -0.34
C PHE A 67 19.71 -6.03 0.67
N GLY A 68 19.82 -7.29 0.23
CA GLY A 68 20.25 -8.40 1.08
C GLY A 68 19.17 -8.95 2.02
N GLU A 69 19.52 -10.05 2.68
CA GLU A 69 18.60 -10.83 3.54
C GLU A 69 18.18 -10.09 4.83
N ASP A 70 18.94 -9.08 5.27
CA ASP A 70 18.59 -8.26 6.44
C ASP A 70 17.48 -7.25 6.14
N ARG A 71 17.21 -6.97 4.87
CA ARG A 71 16.25 -5.97 4.43
C ARG A 71 15.09 -6.55 3.62
N VAL A 72 15.22 -7.75 3.08
CA VAL A 72 14.16 -8.47 2.36
C VAL A 72 14.09 -9.87 2.94
N ILE A 73 13.07 -10.12 3.76
CA ILE A 73 13.02 -11.26 4.68
C ILE A 73 11.88 -12.20 4.31
N ASP A 74 12.22 -13.45 3.97
CA ASP A 74 11.23 -14.52 3.89
C ASP A 74 10.79 -14.96 5.28
N THR A 75 9.49 -15.12 5.47
CA THR A 75 8.91 -15.61 6.71
C THR A 75 8.29 -17.00 6.53
N PRO A 76 8.15 -17.79 7.59
CA PRO A 76 7.26 -18.94 7.57
C PRO A 76 5.81 -18.52 7.27
N ILE A 77 4.97 -19.49 6.83
CA ILE A 77 3.53 -19.29 6.70
C ILE A 77 2.93 -19.17 8.10
N THR A 78 2.85 -17.93 8.59
CA THR A 78 2.34 -17.61 9.92
C THR A 78 1.96 -16.12 9.99
N GLU A 79 0.84 -15.77 9.39
CA GLU A 79 0.42 -14.37 9.18
C GLU A 79 0.28 -13.62 10.52
N GLN A 80 -0.24 -14.27 11.54
CA GLN A 80 -0.30 -13.69 12.88
C GLN A 80 1.11 -13.40 13.44
N GLY A 81 2.05 -14.29 13.21
CA GLY A 81 3.42 -14.18 13.73
C GLY A 81 4.19 -13.06 13.04
N PHE A 82 4.26 -13.08 11.71
CA PHE A 82 5.05 -12.08 10.99
C PHE A 82 4.40 -10.69 10.99
N ALA A 83 3.07 -10.59 11.00
CA ALA A 83 2.41 -9.30 11.18
C ALA A 83 2.68 -8.72 12.58
N GLY A 84 2.67 -9.55 13.62
CA GLY A 84 3.07 -9.14 14.98
C GLY A 84 4.53 -8.68 15.05
N LEU A 85 5.43 -9.37 14.34
CA LEU A 85 6.84 -8.98 14.22
C LEU A 85 6.95 -7.60 13.52
N ALA A 86 6.22 -7.39 12.43
CA ALA A 86 6.19 -6.10 11.75
C ALA A 86 5.71 -4.97 12.66
N VAL A 87 4.63 -5.19 13.40
CA VAL A 87 4.11 -4.21 14.36
C VAL A 87 5.12 -3.89 15.46
N GLY A 88 5.75 -4.93 16.04
CA GLY A 88 6.80 -4.74 17.05
C GLY A 88 8.02 -3.99 16.52
N ALA A 89 8.44 -4.26 15.28
CA ALA A 89 9.51 -3.53 14.62
C ALA A 89 9.15 -2.05 14.40
N ALA A 90 7.90 -1.76 14.03
CA ALA A 90 7.41 -0.39 13.92
C ALA A 90 7.42 0.35 15.27
N PHE A 91 7.04 -0.31 16.38
CA PHE A 91 7.17 0.25 17.73
C PHE A 91 8.63 0.57 18.10
N ALA A 92 9.58 -0.21 17.59
CA ALA A 92 11.00 0.02 17.77
C ALA A 92 11.57 1.10 16.84
N GLY A 93 10.75 1.74 16.01
CA GLY A 93 11.12 2.85 15.13
C GLY A 93 11.62 2.43 13.75
N LEU A 94 11.47 1.16 13.36
CA LEU A 94 11.67 0.69 12.00
C LEU A 94 10.44 0.97 11.12
N ARG A 95 10.55 0.78 9.81
CA ARG A 95 9.48 1.00 8.83
C ARG A 95 9.24 -0.26 8.00
N PRO A 96 8.56 -1.27 8.58
CA PRO A 96 8.27 -2.50 7.87
C PRO A 96 7.20 -2.34 6.80
N VAL A 97 7.44 -2.97 5.66
CA VAL A 97 6.44 -3.27 4.64
C VAL A 97 6.14 -4.75 4.75
N CYS A 98 5.00 -5.07 5.33
CA CYS A 98 4.54 -6.43 5.57
C CYS A 98 3.65 -6.89 4.42
N GLU A 99 4.14 -7.85 3.63
CA GLU A 99 3.39 -8.42 2.52
C GLU A 99 2.60 -9.64 2.98
N PHE A 100 1.30 -9.65 2.78
CA PHE A 100 0.49 -10.86 2.76
C PHE A 100 0.49 -11.43 1.33
N MET A 101 0.66 -12.73 1.19
CA MET A 101 0.60 -13.40 -0.11
C MET A 101 -0.74 -13.13 -0.82
N THR A 102 -1.81 -13.05 -0.02
CA THR A 102 -3.11 -12.49 -0.38
C THR A 102 -3.82 -11.98 0.87
N PHE A 103 -4.57 -10.88 0.78
CA PHE A 103 -5.34 -10.35 1.91
C PHE A 103 -6.42 -11.31 2.42
N ASN A 104 -6.80 -12.31 1.64
CA ASN A 104 -7.70 -13.37 2.10
C ASN A 104 -7.18 -14.08 3.35
N PHE A 105 -5.87 -14.20 3.51
CA PHE A 105 -5.24 -14.82 4.69
C PHE A 105 -4.80 -13.81 5.75
N ALA A 106 -4.92 -12.52 5.49
CA ALA A 106 -4.65 -11.49 6.49
C ALA A 106 -5.62 -11.55 7.69
N MET A 107 -6.77 -12.22 7.55
CA MET A 107 -7.68 -12.49 8.66
C MET A 107 -7.03 -13.25 9.80
N GLN A 108 -6.02 -14.10 9.55
CA GLN A 108 -5.26 -14.80 10.59
C GLN A 108 -4.46 -13.83 11.46
N ALA A 109 -4.14 -12.64 10.95
CA ALA A 109 -3.39 -11.60 11.62
C ALA A 109 -4.27 -10.39 12.03
N ILE A 110 -5.61 -10.52 11.99
CA ILE A 110 -6.50 -9.38 12.17
C ILE A 110 -6.30 -8.66 13.51
N ASP A 111 -5.99 -9.40 14.57
CA ASP A 111 -5.70 -8.80 15.88
C ASP A 111 -4.47 -7.91 15.86
N GLN A 112 -3.41 -8.33 15.17
CA GLN A 112 -2.19 -7.54 15.03
C GLN A 112 -2.42 -6.25 14.24
N ILE A 113 -3.28 -6.30 13.21
CA ILE A 113 -3.61 -5.14 12.40
C ILE A 113 -4.53 -4.19 13.16
N VAL A 114 -5.63 -4.71 13.70
CA VAL A 114 -6.71 -3.90 14.31
C VAL A 114 -6.36 -3.42 15.71
N ASN A 115 -5.92 -4.33 16.58
CA ASN A 115 -5.65 -4.00 17.97
C ASN A 115 -4.22 -3.48 18.17
N SER A 116 -3.22 -4.25 17.73
CA SER A 116 -1.83 -3.87 17.96
C SER A 116 -1.41 -2.66 17.14
N ALA A 117 -1.61 -2.66 15.81
CA ALA A 117 -1.22 -1.52 14.98
C ALA A 117 -2.21 -0.35 15.10
N GLY A 118 -3.50 -0.59 14.88
CA GLY A 118 -4.49 0.47 14.75
C GLY A 118 -4.74 1.28 16.03
N LYS A 119 -4.56 0.69 17.21
CA LYS A 119 -4.94 1.33 18.48
C LYS A 119 -3.77 1.84 19.33
N THR A 120 -2.55 1.37 19.11
CA THR A 120 -1.41 1.68 20.00
C THR A 120 -1.09 3.16 20.04
N HIS A 121 -1.13 3.87 18.91
CA HIS A 121 -0.90 5.31 18.91
C HIS A 121 -1.87 6.05 19.82
N TYR A 122 -3.16 5.73 19.74
CA TYR A 122 -4.19 6.31 20.61
C TYR A 122 -3.99 5.89 22.07
N MET A 123 -3.80 4.61 22.36
CA MET A 123 -3.65 4.09 23.72
C MET A 123 -2.39 4.60 24.42
N SER A 124 -1.35 4.93 23.65
CA SER A 124 -0.12 5.53 24.19
C SER A 124 -0.19 7.04 24.33
N ALA A 125 -1.36 7.65 24.18
CA ALA A 125 -1.54 9.11 24.15
C ALA A 125 -0.64 9.81 23.09
N GLY A 126 -0.47 9.16 21.91
CA GLY A 126 0.33 9.69 20.82
C GLY A 126 1.84 9.51 20.94
N GLN A 127 2.31 8.79 21.96
CA GLN A 127 3.76 8.62 22.19
C GLN A 127 4.40 7.56 21.30
N VAL A 128 3.64 6.54 20.88
CA VAL A 128 4.14 5.47 20.03
C VAL A 128 3.60 5.65 18.60
N ALA A 129 4.48 5.93 17.65
CA ALA A 129 4.16 5.86 16.24
C ALA A 129 4.16 4.40 15.76
N VAL A 130 3.35 4.12 14.73
CA VAL A 130 3.23 2.76 14.19
C VAL A 130 3.38 2.80 12.66
N PRO A 131 4.57 3.13 12.14
CA PRO A 131 4.81 3.29 10.71
C PRO A 131 4.97 1.91 10.03
N VAL A 132 3.88 1.17 9.89
CA VAL A 132 3.84 -0.12 9.21
C VAL A 132 2.91 -0.07 8.00
N VAL A 133 3.34 -0.67 6.91
CA VAL A 133 2.48 -0.90 5.73
C VAL A 133 2.14 -2.38 5.68
N PHE A 134 0.84 -2.68 5.62
CA PHE A 134 0.32 -3.99 5.27
C PHE A 134 -0.14 -3.94 3.82
N ARG A 135 0.44 -4.76 2.96
CA ARG A 135 0.13 -4.78 1.53
C ARG A 135 -0.07 -6.19 0.98
N GLY A 136 -0.74 -6.29 -0.12
CA GLY A 136 -0.93 -7.55 -0.84
C GLY A 136 -2.15 -7.53 -1.75
N PRO A 137 -2.36 -8.63 -2.52
CA PRO A 137 -3.50 -8.75 -3.42
C PRO A 137 -4.83 -8.78 -2.67
N ASN A 138 -5.83 -8.12 -3.22
CA ASN A 138 -7.18 -8.00 -2.67
C ASN A 138 -8.20 -7.97 -3.80
N GLY A 139 -9.41 -8.42 -3.54
CA GLY A 139 -10.51 -8.39 -4.48
C GLY A 139 -10.56 -9.57 -5.44
N ALA A 140 -11.17 -9.34 -6.59
CA ALA A 140 -11.33 -10.37 -7.61
C ALA A 140 -9.96 -10.90 -8.10
N ALA A 141 -9.87 -12.21 -8.25
CA ALA A 141 -8.65 -12.89 -8.65
C ALA A 141 -8.82 -13.65 -9.97
N ALA A 142 -7.71 -14.15 -10.54
CA ALA A 142 -7.69 -14.80 -11.85
C ALA A 142 -8.11 -16.27 -11.79
N GLY A 143 -9.35 -16.57 -11.33
CA GLY A 143 -9.92 -17.92 -11.37
C GLY A 143 -9.41 -18.88 -10.31
N VAL A 144 -9.02 -18.38 -9.13
CA VAL A 144 -8.47 -19.16 -8.00
C VAL A 144 -9.50 -19.49 -6.91
N ALA A 145 -10.78 -19.47 -7.23
CA ALA A 145 -11.92 -19.82 -6.38
C ALA A 145 -12.17 -18.89 -5.17
N ALA A 146 -13.12 -19.26 -4.32
CA ALA A 146 -13.69 -18.41 -3.28
C ALA A 146 -12.66 -17.92 -2.24
N GLN A 147 -11.73 -18.78 -1.83
CA GLN A 147 -10.75 -18.46 -0.79
C GLN A 147 -9.73 -17.37 -1.20
N HIS A 148 -9.66 -17.00 -2.46
CA HIS A 148 -8.72 -16.03 -3.01
C HIS A 148 -9.40 -14.87 -3.74
N SER A 149 -10.71 -14.64 -3.50
CA SER A 149 -11.50 -13.72 -4.32
C SER A 149 -12.41 -12.82 -3.47
N GLN A 150 -11.97 -12.45 -2.27
CA GLN A 150 -12.73 -11.54 -1.40
C GLN A 150 -12.10 -10.14 -1.39
N ASP A 151 -12.93 -9.14 -1.12
CA ASP A 151 -12.50 -7.76 -0.92
C ASP A 151 -12.65 -7.35 0.55
N TYR A 152 -11.55 -6.89 1.14
CA TYR A 152 -11.48 -6.49 2.55
C TYR A 152 -11.45 -4.98 2.77
N THR A 153 -11.68 -4.18 1.74
CA THR A 153 -11.63 -2.72 1.82
C THR A 153 -12.53 -2.18 2.93
N THR A 154 -13.78 -2.67 3.00
CA THR A 154 -14.75 -2.23 4.01
C THR A 154 -14.40 -2.73 5.42
N TRP A 155 -13.74 -3.88 5.54
CA TRP A 155 -13.35 -4.44 6.83
C TRP A 155 -12.31 -3.54 7.52
N TYR A 156 -11.25 -3.19 6.82
CA TYR A 156 -10.19 -2.35 7.37
C TYR A 156 -10.55 -0.86 7.34
N GLY A 157 -11.33 -0.42 6.35
CA GLY A 157 -11.71 0.97 6.18
C GLY A 157 -12.59 1.55 7.30
N GLN A 158 -13.26 0.69 8.08
CA GLN A 158 -14.06 1.11 9.23
C GLN A 158 -13.28 1.18 10.56
N ILE A 159 -12.00 0.77 10.59
CA ILE A 159 -11.23 0.67 11.82
C ILE A 159 -10.54 2.01 12.12
N PRO A 160 -10.89 2.69 13.23
CA PRO A 160 -10.17 3.89 13.65
C PRO A 160 -8.69 3.60 13.91
N GLY A 161 -7.82 4.48 13.41
CA GLY A 161 -6.37 4.35 13.54
C GLY A 161 -5.68 3.69 12.35
N LEU A 162 -6.42 3.05 11.45
CA LEU A 162 -5.90 2.55 10.17
C LEU A 162 -6.18 3.55 9.05
N LYS A 163 -5.21 3.71 8.15
CA LYS A 163 -5.43 4.32 6.84
C LYS A 163 -5.54 3.20 5.80
N VAL A 164 -6.49 3.30 4.89
CA VAL A 164 -6.71 2.28 3.86
C VAL A 164 -6.66 2.93 2.50
N VAL A 165 -5.86 2.36 1.61
CA VAL A 165 -5.72 2.80 0.22
C VAL A 165 -5.88 1.62 -0.73
N SER A 166 -6.48 1.87 -1.88
CA SER A 166 -6.67 0.89 -2.95
C SER A 166 -6.25 1.53 -4.27
N PRO A 167 -4.99 1.35 -4.70
CA PRO A 167 -4.48 1.93 -5.92
C PRO A 167 -5.12 1.29 -7.16
N TYR A 168 -5.39 2.10 -8.20
CA TYR A 168 -5.90 1.64 -9.47
C TYR A 168 -4.83 1.65 -10.57
N SER A 169 -4.22 2.78 -10.86
CA SER A 169 -3.21 2.94 -11.90
C SER A 169 -1.79 2.71 -11.39
N SER A 170 -0.82 2.65 -12.30
CA SER A 170 0.59 2.57 -11.93
C SER A 170 1.08 3.81 -11.18
N GLU A 171 0.58 5.00 -11.53
CA GLU A 171 0.86 6.23 -10.76
C GLU A 171 0.30 6.14 -9.34
N ASP A 172 -0.96 5.66 -9.20
CA ASP A 172 -1.57 5.49 -7.88
C ASP A 172 -0.78 4.49 -7.04
N ALA A 173 -0.44 3.34 -7.62
CA ALA A 173 0.32 2.29 -6.95
C ALA A 173 1.66 2.82 -6.43
N ARG A 174 2.40 3.54 -7.29
CA ARG A 174 3.69 4.12 -6.94
C ARG A 174 3.55 5.22 -5.88
N GLY A 175 2.71 6.21 -6.13
CA GLY A 175 2.59 7.39 -5.29
C GLY A 175 1.95 7.11 -3.93
N LEU A 176 0.94 6.25 -3.87
CA LEU A 176 0.27 5.87 -2.63
C LEU A 176 1.14 4.94 -1.77
N LEU A 177 1.86 3.98 -2.36
CA LEU A 177 2.73 3.09 -1.59
C LEU A 177 3.90 3.86 -0.97
N LYS A 178 4.52 4.79 -1.71
CA LYS A 178 5.56 5.68 -1.15
C LYS A 178 5.00 6.54 -0.01
N ALA A 179 3.81 7.13 -0.20
CA ALA A 179 3.15 7.88 0.85
C ALA A 179 2.83 7.03 2.08
N ALA A 180 2.40 5.78 1.88
CA ALA A 180 2.14 4.83 2.96
C ALA A 180 3.41 4.48 3.75
N ILE A 181 4.53 4.23 3.07
CA ILE A 181 5.81 3.91 3.73
C ILE A 181 6.33 5.11 4.56
N ARG A 182 6.07 6.34 4.09
CA ARG A 182 6.47 7.57 4.80
C ARG A 182 5.51 7.96 5.91
N ASP A 183 4.30 7.40 5.97
CA ASP A 183 3.31 7.73 7.00
C ASP A 183 3.74 7.23 8.39
N PRO A 184 3.56 8.01 9.46
CA PRO A 184 3.84 7.55 10.82
C PRO A 184 2.76 6.65 11.41
N ASN A 185 1.64 6.43 10.69
CA ASN A 185 0.53 5.59 11.11
C ASN A 185 0.47 4.31 10.27
N PRO A 186 -0.22 3.26 10.75
CA PRO A 186 -0.39 2.05 9.98
C PRO A 186 -1.26 2.28 8.73
N VAL A 187 -0.79 1.80 7.60
CA VAL A 187 -1.50 1.89 6.31
C VAL A 187 -1.73 0.50 5.76
N VAL A 188 -2.96 0.22 5.38
CA VAL A 188 -3.37 -0.99 4.66
C VAL A 188 -3.48 -0.63 3.18
N CYS A 189 -2.62 -1.21 2.35
CA CYS A 189 -2.57 -1.00 0.91
C CYS A 189 -3.13 -2.23 0.20
N LEU A 190 -4.37 -2.13 -0.26
CA LEU A 190 -5.12 -3.22 -0.89
C LEU A 190 -4.92 -3.15 -2.40
N GLU A 191 -4.12 -4.05 -2.94
CA GLU A 191 -3.72 -4.06 -4.33
C GLU A 191 -4.63 -5.01 -5.13
N ASN A 192 -5.04 -4.62 -6.32
CA ASN A 192 -5.85 -5.50 -7.15
C ASN A 192 -4.97 -6.49 -7.91
N GLU A 193 -5.19 -7.79 -7.68
CA GLU A 193 -4.40 -8.87 -8.30
C GLU A 193 -4.44 -8.83 -9.83
N ILE A 194 -5.62 -8.59 -10.41
CA ILE A 194 -5.80 -8.57 -11.86
C ILE A 194 -5.00 -7.43 -12.50
N LEU A 195 -4.83 -6.31 -11.79
CA LEU A 195 -4.12 -5.15 -12.31
C LEU A 195 -2.60 -5.28 -12.29
N TYR A 196 -2.01 -6.24 -11.58
CA TYR A 196 -0.55 -6.34 -11.49
C TYR A 196 0.18 -6.39 -12.83
N GLY A 197 -0.40 -7.04 -13.83
CA GLY A 197 0.15 -7.13 -15.18
C GLY A 197 -0.34 -6.05 -16.14
N HIS A 198 -1.27 -5.19 -15.72
CA HIS A 198 -1.76 -4.12 -16.56
C HIS A 198 -0.79 -2.95 -16.60
N SER A 199 -0.54 -2.43 -17.80
CA SER A 199 0.27 -1.23 -18.00
C SER A 199 -0.60 0.00 -18.05
N PHE A 200 -0.09 1.07 -17.44
CA PHE A 200 -0.68 2.42 -17.49
C PHE A 200 0.40 3.41 -17.87
N SER A 201 0.00 4.47 -18.56
CA SER A 201 0.87 5.61 -18.81
C SER A 201 1.21 6.30 -17.48
N VAL A 202 2.50 6.55 -17.26
CA VAL A 202 3.04 7.22 -16.07
C VAL A 202 3.66 8.53 -16.52
N SER A 203 3.28 9.64 -15.87
CA SER A 203 3.82 10.96 -16.18
C SER A 203 5.29 11.09 -15.71
N GLN A 204 6.04 12.01 -16.30
CA GLN A 204 7.42 12.29 -15.87
C GLN A 204 7.47 12.76 -14.40
N GLU A 205 6.45 13.49 -13.94
CA GLU A 205 6.31 13.87 -12.53
C GLU A 205 6.21 12.64 -11.63
N ALA A 206 5.41 11.64 -12.04
CA ALA A 206 5.20 10.43 -11.26
C ALA A 206 6.41 9.49 -11.23
N LEU A 207 7.37 9.65 -12.13
CA LEU A 207 8.65 8.92 -12.11
C LEU A 207 9.66 9.53 -11.13
N SER A 208 9.41 10.72 -10.60
CA SER A 208 10.30 11.35 -9.63
C SER A 208 10.37 10.56 -8.31
N GLU A 209 11.57 10.49 -7.71
CA GLU A 209 11.76 9.91 -6.38
C GLU A 209 11.01 10.67 -5.28
N ASP A 210 10.66 11.94 -5.52
CA ASP A 210 9.89 12.76 -4.58
C ASP A 210 8.38 12.71 -4.81
N PHE A 211 7.93 12.00 -5.87
CA PHE A 211 6.50 11.90 -6.16
C PHE A 211 5.73 11.14 -5.08
N LEU A 212 4.70 11.79 -4.55
CA LEU A 212 3.79 11.23 -3.55
C LEU A 212 2.34 11.56 -3.91
N ILE A 213 1.44 10.62 -3.67
CA ILE A 213 0.01 10.89 -3.67
C ILE A 213 -0.47 11.01 -2.22
N PRO A 214 -1.02 12.16 -1.81
CA PRO A 214 -1.49 12.33 -0.44
C PRO A 214 -2.67 11.41 -0.13
N ILE A 215 -2.54 10.61 0.93
CA ILE A 215 -3.60 9.73 1.41
C ILE A 215 -4.80 10.58 1.87
N GLY A 216 -6.02 10.12 1.53
CA GLY A 216 -7.27 10.81 1.86
C GLY A 216 -7.74 11.81 0.80
N LYS A 217 -7.09 11.87 -0.36
CA LYS A 217 -7.53 12.66 -1.51
C LYS A 217 -7.88 11.74 -2.67
N ALA A 218 -9.16 11.76 -3.06
CA ALA A 218 -9.62 11.02 -4.23
C ALA A 218 -9.14 11.67 -5.53
N LYS A 219 -8.94 10.85 -6.56
CA LYS A 219 -8.70 11.28 -7.93
C LYS A 219 -10.03 11.48 -8.66
N ILE A 220 -10.15 12.53 -9.45
CA ILE A 220 -11.29 12.72 -10.34
C ILE A 220 -10.90 12.20 -11.71
N GLU A 221 -11.37 10.99 -12.04
CA GLU A 221 -11.09 10.36 -13.34
C GLU A 221 -11.90 11.00 -14.47
N ARG A 222 -13.15 11.39 -14.20
CA ARG A 222 -14.03 11.99 -15.18
C ARG A 222 -14.82 13.15 -14.57
N PRO A 223 -14.55 14.40 -14.98
CA PRO A 223 -15.36 15.54 -14.54
C PRO A 223 -16.80 15.44 -15.05
N GLY A 224 -17.76 15.85 -14.21
CA GLY A 224 -19.19 15.86 -14.54
C GLY A 224 -19.96 16.82 -13.65
N LYS A 225 -21.27 16.97 -13.92
CA LYS A 225 -22.15 17.88 -13.16
C LYS A 225 -23.43 17.22 -12.68
N ASP A 226 -23.82 16.07 -13.23
CA ASP A 226 -25.13 15.47 -13.03
C ASP A 226 -25.12 14.41 -11.91
N VAL A 227 -24.05 13.64 -11.80
CA VAL A 227 -23.90 12.57 -10.82
C VAL A 227 -22.44 12.42 -10.42
N THR A 228 -22.20 12.00 -9.16
CA THR A 228 -20.88 11.59 -8.66
C THR A 228 -20.90 10.09 -8.41
N ILE A 229 -19.97 9.37 -9.02
CA ILE A 229 -19.74 7.94 -8.75
C ILE A 229 -18.39 7.84 -8.01
N VAL A 230 -18.40 7.18 -6.87
CA VAL A 230 -17.21 6.84 -6.09
C VAL A 230 -17.03 5.33 -6.16
N ALA A 231 -15.86 4.86 -6.59
CA ALA A 231 -15.51 3.46 -6.78
C ALA A 231 -14.13 3.17 -6.18
#